data_cc7696726f53a7b3b6124dc30cb8f513
#
_entry.id   cc7696726f53a7b3b6124dc30cb8f513
#
_cell.length_a   1.000
_cell.length_b   1.000
_cell.length_c   1.000
_cell.angle_alpha   90.00
_cell.angle_beta   90.00
_cell.angle_gamma   90.00
#
_symmetry.space_group_name_H-M   'P 1'
#
loop_
_entity.id
_entity.type
_entity.pdbx_description
1 polymer ?
#
loop_
_entity_poly.entity_id
_entity_poly.type
_entity_poly.pdbx_seq_one_letter_code
_entity_poly.pdbx_strand_id
1 'polypeptide(L)'
;AGQISYSLLFRIAAGEMLGPKQPVILQMLEITPALEALKGVAMELEDCAFPLLAGMVCTDDAAVAFKDSDYALLVGARPRGPGMERKDLLEANAAIFSAQGKALNDNASKAIKVLVVGNPANTNSLIAQRNAPDINPRQFTAMTRLDHNRALTQIANKTGTTINDVTHMTIWGNHSATQYPDIHQTKVNGSPAIDMVDQAWYEEEFIPVVQQRGAAIIKARGASSAASAANAAIAHMRSWALGTAEGDWVSMGVYSDGSYGITEGLIY
;
A
#
# COMPACT_ATOMS: atom_id res chain seq x y z
N ALA A 1 11.61 1.77 -11.51
CA ALA A 1 11.05 1.77 -12.88
C ALA A 1 10.01 0.65 -13.11
N GLY A 2 9.56 -0.05 -12.05
CA GLY A 2 8.53 -1.09 -12.16
C GLY A 2 7.14 -0.52 -12.45
N GLN A 3 6.20 -1.38 -12.91
CA GLN A 3 4.86 -0.95 -13.36
C GLN A 3 4.04 -0.22 -12.28
N ILE A 4 4.12 -0.65 -11.01
CA ILE A 4 3.42 0.02 -9.91
C ILE A 4 4.00 1.41 -9.70
N SER A 5 5.33 1.53 -9.60
CA SER A 5 6.02 2.81 -9.41
C SER A 5 5.78 3.76 -10.57
N TYR A 6 5.82 3.27 -11.80
CA TYR A 6 5.49 4.05 -12.99
C TYR A 6 4.07 4.64 -12.91
N SER A 7 3.07 3.83 -12.56
CA SER A 7 1.70 4.32 -12.37
C SER A 7 1.52 5.26 -11.15
N LEU A 8 2.41 5.17 -10.17
CA LEU A 8 2.34 5.89 -8.90
C LEU A 8 2.92 7.31 -9.02
N LEU A 9 4.11 7.42 -9.61
CA LEU A 9 4.93 8.63 -9.60
C LEU A 9 4.24 9.84 -10.23
N PHE A 10 3.64 9.67 -11.41
CA PHE A 10 2.95 10.74 -12.14
C PHE A 10 1.76 11.28 -11.34
N ARG A 11 1.03 10.40 -10.66
CA ARG A 11 -0.13 10.77 -9.85
C ARG A 11 0.29 11.48 -8.55
N ILE A 12 1.40 11.09 -7.94
CA ILE A 12 1.97 11.81 -6.79
C ILE A 12 2.41 13.20 -7.22
N ALA A 13 3.13 13.31 -8.34
CA ALA A 13 3.56 14.58 -8.92
C ALA A 13 2.38 15.50 -9.31
N ALA A 14 1.26 14.91 -9.71
CA ALA A 14 0.01 15.64 -9.99
C ALA A 14 -0.75 16.10 -8.73
N GLY A 15 -0.30 15.69 -7.52
CA GLY A 15 -0.91 16.12 -6.25
C GLY A 15 -2.01 15.20 -5.70
N GLU A 16 -2.19 14.00 -6.26
CA GLU A 16 -3.26 13.10 -5.81
C GLU A 16 -3.01 12.54 -4.40
N MET A 17 -1.76 12.42 -3.96
CA MET A 17 -1.42 11.86 -2.65
C MET A 17 -1.52 12.88 -1.51
N LEU A 18 -0.92 14.04 -1.66
CA LEU A 18 -0.80 15.06 -0.60
C LEU A 18 -1.66 16.31 -0.84
N GLY A 19 -2.50 16.27 -1.87
CA GLY A 19 -3.39 17.36 -2.21
C GLY A 19 -2.81 18.34 -3.25
N PRO A 20 -3.67 19.20 -3.83
CA PRO A 20 -3.34 20.01 -5.01
C PRO A 20 -2.50 21.25 -4.72
N LYS A 21 -2.03 21.41 -3.48
CA LYS A 21 -1.24 22.59 -3.06
C LYS A 21 0.10 22.22 -2.44
N GLN A 22 0.40 20.92 -2.27
CA GLN A 22 1.64 20.45 -1.65
C GLN A 22 2.68 20.12 -2.71
N PRO A 23 3.75 20.92 -2.85
CA PRO A 23 4.91 20.55 -3.67
C PRO A 23 5.60 19.32 -3.11
N VAL A 24 6.16 18.48 -3.99
CA VAL A 24 6.85 17.25 -3.63
C VAL A 24 8.22 17.16 -4.31
N ILE A 25 9.17 16.56 -3.61
CA ILE A 25 10.43 16.07 -4.17
C ILE A 25 10.35 14.56 -4.23
N LEU A 26 10.52 13.98 -5.41
CA LEU A 26 10.51 12.54 -5.62
C LEU A 26 11.93 11.97 -5.51
N GLN A 27 12.20 11.25 -4.42
CA GLN A 27 13.45 10.52 -4.24
C GLN A 27 13.21 9.05 -4.63
N MET A 28 13.74 8.66 -5.77
CA MET A 28 13.43 7.38 -6.43
C MET A 28 14.61 6.43 -6.29
N LEU A 29 14.42 5.38 -5.47
CA LEU A 29 15.39 4.31 -5.25
C LEU A 29 15.14 3.16 -6.22
N GLU A 30 16.17 2.74 -6.92
CA GLU A 30 16.13 1.59 -7.82
C GLU A 30 17.41 0.75 -7.68
N ILE A 31 17.42 -0.46 -8.17
CA ILE A 31 18.64 -1.27 -8.25
C ILE A 31 19.55 -0.77 -9.36
N THR A 32 20.87 -0.89 -9.20
CA THR A 32 21.88 -0.39 -10.16
C THR A 32 21.58 -0.77 -11.62
N PRO A 33 21.20 -2.04 -11.97
CA PRO A 33 20.91 -2.39 -13.35
C PRO A 33 19.70 -1.70 -13.97
N ALA A 34 18.80 -1.12 -13.16
CA ALA A 34 17.57 -0.46 -13.62
C ALA A 34 17.65 1.09 -13.55
N LEU A 35 18.80 1.66 -13.20
CA LEU A 35 18.99 3.13 -13.13
C LEU A 35 18.74 3.83 -14.47
N GLU A 36 19.16 3.23 -15.60
CA GLU A 36 18.91 3.84 -16.91
C GLU A 36 17.40 3.89 -17.23
N ALA A 37 16.65 2.84 -16.89
CA ALA A 37 15.19 2.86 -17.02
C ALA A 37 14.54 3.90 -16.10
N LEU A 38 15.09 4.09 -14.89
CA LEU A 38 14.61 5.11 -13.97
C LEU A 38 14.87 6.53 -14.50
N LYS A 39 16.00 6.78 -15.14
CA LYS A 39 16.28 8.07 -15.82
C LYS A 39 15.25 8.36 -16.91
N GLY A 40 14.83 7.33 -17.68
CA GLY A 40 13.77 7.48 -18.68
C GLY A 40 12.45 7.91 -18.04
N VAL A 41 12.08 7.34 -16.89
CA VAL A 41 10.89 7.74 -16.14
C VAL A 41 11.01 9.18 -15.62
N ALA A 42 12.20 9.60 -15.18
CA ALA A 42 12.44 10.98 -14.76
C ALA A 42 12.25 11.98 -15.91
N MET A 43 12.75 11.65 -17.12
CA MET A 43 12.53 12.49 -18.32
C MET A 43 11.02 12.64 -18.63
N GLU A 44 10.25 11.55 -18.55
CA GLU A 44 8.80 11.63 -18.77
C GLU A 44 8.10 12.48 -17.68
N LEU A 45 8.55 12.42 -16.43
CA LEU A 45 8.04 13.30 -15.37
C LEU A 45 8.36 14.78 -15.63
N GLU A 46 9.54 15.09 -16.18
CA GLU A 46 9.91 16.42 -16.64
C GLU A 46 9.01 16.89 -17.80
N ASP A 47 8.80 16.03 -18.78
CA ASP A 47 7.94 16.31 -19.93
C ASP A 47 6.48 16.59 -19.54
N CYS A 48 5.99 16.02 -18.43
CA CYS A 48 4.67 16.30 -17.88
C CYS A 48 4.52 17.70 -17.29
N ALA A 49 5.61 18.39 -16.97
CA ALA A 49 5.64 19.74 -16.42
C ALA A 49 4.69 19.95 -15.22
N PHE A 50 4.65 19.00 -14.30
CA PHE A 50 3.79 19.07 -13.11
C PHE A 50 4.17 20.25 -12.21
N PRO A 51 3.25 21.18 -11.91
CA PRO A 51 3.55 22.37 -11.12
C PRO A 51 3.92 22.08 -9.66
N LEU A 52 3.57 20.90 -9.17
CA LEU A 52 3.87 20.45 -7.80
C LEU A 52 5.17 19.63 -7.70
N LEU A 53 5.80 19.27 -8.81
CA LEU A 53 7.07 18.54 -8.81
C LEU A 53 8.22 19.52 -8.61
N ALA A 54 8.67 19.65 -7.35
CA ALA A 54 9.72 20.59 -6.96
C ALA A 54 11.14 20.05 -7.19
N GLY A 55 11.30 18.74 -7.37
CA GLY A 55 12.59 18.12 -7.64
C GLY A 55 12.50 16.61 -7.73
N MET A 56 13.58 16.01 -8.27
CA MET A 56 13.71 14.56 -8.42
C MET A 56 15.14 14.12 -8.08
N VAL A 57 15.26 12.96 -7.46
CA VAL A 57 16.54 12.27 -7.22
C VAL A 57 16.38 10.82 -7.71
N CYS A 58 17.27 10.38 -8.60
CA CYS A 58 17.36 8.99 -9.07
C CYS A 58 18.65 8.38 -8.51
N THR A 59 18.54 7.30 -7.74
CA THR A 59 19.69 6.71 -7.07
C THR A 59 19.51 5.21 -6.80
N ASP A 60 20.60 4.48 -6.65
CA ASP A 60 20.66 3.12 -6.11
C ASP A 60 21.20 3.09 -4.67
N ASP A 61 21.52 4.27 -4.11
CA ASP A 61 21.94 4.43 -2.71
C ASP A 61 20.73 4.75 -1.83
N ALA A 62 20.40 3.83 -0.93
CA ALA A 62 19.29 3.98 -0.01
C ALA A 62 19.48 5.14 0.99
N ALA A 63 20.73 5.48 1.35
CA ALA A 63 21.00 6.62 2.24
C ALA A 63 20.65 7.95 1.55
N VAL A 64 20.95 8.06 0.27
CA VAL A 64 20.57 9.22 -0.55
C VAL A 64 19.06 9.28 -0.76
N ALA A 65 18.44 8.13 -1.08
CA ALA A 65 17.01 8.06 -1.36
C ALA A 65 16.14 8.41 -0.14
N PHE A 66 16.55 8.02 1.06
CA PHE A 66 15.77 8.27 2.28
C PHE A 66 16.18 9.54 3.04
N LYS A 67 17.20 10.25 2.57
CA LYS A 67 17.65 11.46 3.24
C LYS A 67 16.52 12.47 3.42
N ASP A 68 16.26 12.83 4.67
CA ASP A 68 15.26 13.83 5.08
C ASP A 68 13.83 13.55 4.55
N SER A 69 13.52 12.31 4.15
CA SER A 69 12.21 11.96 3.61
C SER A 69 11.12 11.96 4.68
N ASP A 70 9.94 12.49 4.33
CA ASP A 70 8.74 12.53 5.19
C ASP A 70 7.77 11.39 4.91
N TYR A 71 7.83 10.81 3.72
CA TYR A 71 6.98 9.71 3.26
C TYR A 71 7.83 8.69 2.52
N ALA A 72 7.67 7.41 2.83
CA ALA A 72 8.30 6.33 2.10
C ALA A 72 7.26 5.30 1.64
N LEU A 73 7.28 4.97 0.35
CA LEU A 73 6.49 3.91 -0.25
C LEU A 73 7.44 2.81 -0.70
N LEU A 74 7.52 1.72 0.07
CA LEU A 74 8.39 0.58 -0.19
C LEU A 74 7.67 -0.41 -1.12
N VAL A 75 7.72 -0.12 -2.41
CA VAL A 75 6.98 -0.84 -3.46
C VAL A 75 7.72 -2.09 -3.90
N GLY A 76 9.04 -2.01 -4.00
CA GLY A 76 9.90 -3.07 -4.49
C GLY A 76 9.99 -4.23 -3.51
N ALA A 77 9.84 -5.45 -4.05
CA ALA A 77 10.15 -6.71 -3.41
C ALA A 77 10.62 -7.66 -4.51
N ARG A 78 11.41 -8.68 -4.15
CA ARG A 78 11.79 -9.71 -5.11
C ARG A 78 10.56 -10.56 -5.44
N PRO A 79 10.14 -10.64 -6.71
CA PRO A 79 9.03 -11.50 -7.10
C PRO A 79 9.45 -12.97 -7.00
N ARG A 80 8.48 -13.86 -6.78
CA ARG A 80 8.74 -15.30 -6.81
C ARG A 80 9.08 -15.73 -8.22
N GLY A 81 10.31 -16.26 -8.40
CA GLY A 81 10.76 -16.84 -9.65
C GLY A 81 10.38 -18.32 -9.80
N PRO A 82 10.42 -18.88 -11.01
CA PRO A 82 10.26 -20.32 -11.22
C PRO A 82 11.26 -21.11 -10.39
N GLY A 83 10.79 -22.17 -9.70
CA GLY A 83 11.64 -23.02 -8.87
C GLY A 83 12.08 -22.46 -7.53
N MET A 84 11.73 -21.22 -7.20
CA MET A 84 12.05 -20.61 -5.92
C MET A 84 11.11 -21.13 -4.81
N GLU A 85 11.69 -21.63 -3.73
CA GLU A 85 10.93 -22.02 -2.54
C GLU A 85 10.42 -20.78 -1.78
N ARG A 86 9.38 -20.99 -0.96
CA ARG A 86 8.82 -19.91 -0.15
C ARG A 86 9.85 -19.36 0.85
N LYS A 87 10.71 -20.21 1.37
CA LYS A 87 11.78 -19.84 2.31
C LYS A 87 12.80 -18.90 1.64
N ASP A 88 13.27 -19.26 0.44
CA ASP A 88 14.28 -18.45 -0.28
C ASP A 88 13.73 -17.06 -0.63
N LEU A 89 12.45 -16.99 -1.01
CA LEU A 89 11.79 -15.73 -1.28
C LEU A 89 11.69 -14.86 -0.01
N LEU A 90 11.36 -15.48 1.12
CA LEU A 90 11.26 -14.79 2.40
C LEU A 90 12.63 -14.26 2.84
N GLU A 91 13.68 -15.05 2.73
CA GLU A 91 15.05 -14.63 3.07
C GLU A 91 15.54 -13.48 2.18
N ALA A 92 15.31 -13.57 0.87
CA ALA A 92 15.68 -12.51 -0.07
C ALA A 92 14.95 -11.20 0.21
N ASN A 93 13.65 -11.25 0.50
CA ASN A 93 12.89 -10.06 0.88
C ASN A 93 13.28 -9.53 2.26
N ALA A 94 13.56 -10.41 3.23
CA ALA A 94 14.03 -10.01 4.54
C ALA A 94 15.32 -9.18 4.45
N ALA A 95 16.27 -9.57 3.61
CA ALA A 95 17.51 -8.81 3.38
C ALA A 95 17.22 -7.41 2.82
N ILE A 96 16.32 -7.31 1.83
CA ILE A 96 15.94 -6.02 1.23
C ILE A 96 15.31 -5.10 2.28
N PHE A 97 14.30 -5.57 3.01
CA PHE A 97 13.56 -4.74 3.96
C PHE A 97 14.35 -4.44 5.24
N SER A 98 15.29 -5.30 5.65
CA SER A 98 16.24 -5.00 6.72
C SER A 98 17.17 -3.85 6.34
N ALA A 99 17.73 -3.89 5.14
CA ALA A 99 18.60 -2.82 4.63
C ALA A 99 17.84 -1.49 4.49
N GLN A 100 16.62 -1.53 3.95
CA GLN A 100 15.77 -0.34 3.82
C GLN A 100 15.33 0.21 5.18
N GLY A 101 14.97 -0.65 6.14
CA GLY A 101 14.64 -0.26 7.51
C GLY A 101 15.80 0.47 8.19
N LYS A 102 17.01 -0.07 8.07
CA LYS A 102 18.22 0.57 8.60
C LYS A 102 18.49 1.93 7.92
N ALA A 103 18.39 2.00 6.59
CA ALA A 103 18.61 3.25 5.87
C ALA A 103 17.56 4.31 6.22
N LEU A 104 16.28 3.94 6.41
CA LEU A 104 15.24 4.82 6.93
C LEU A 104 15.60 5.34 8.32
N ASN A 105 16.01 4.44 9.23
CA ASN A 105 16.40 4.80 10.59
C ASN A 105 17.50 5.84 10.62
N ASP A 106 18.50 5.66 9.77
CA ASP A 106 19.73 6.47 9.80
C ASP A 106 19.56 7.82 9.06
N ASN A 107 18.65 7.92 8.08
CA ASN A 107 18.63 9.06 7.15
C ASN A 107 17.28 9.79 7.05
N ALA A 108 16.15 9.14 7.36
CA ALA A 108 14.83 9.74 7.19
C ALA A 108 14.45 10.66 8.34
N SER A 109 13.46 11.51 8.12
CA SER A 109 12.75 12.23 9.19
C SER A 109 12.22 11.23 10.24
N LYS A 110 12.37 11.54 11.52
CA LYS A 110 11.83 10.67 12.60
C LYS A 110 10.30 10.67 12.64
N ALA A 111 9.65 11.59 11.95
CA ALA A 111 8.20 11.65 11.77
C ALA A 111 7.72 11.01 10.45
N ILE A 112 8.62 10.32 9.73
CA ILE A 112 8.31 9.69 8.43
C ILE A 112 7.11 8.74 8.53
N LYS A 113 6.29 8.70 7.50
CA LYS A 113 5.23 7.70 7.32
C LYS A 113 5.67 6.67 6.28
N VAL A 114 5.76 5.41 6.69
CA VAL A 114 6.27 4.32 5.84
C VAL A 114 5.14 3.38 5.46
N LEU A 115 4.86 3.26 4.18
CA LEU A 115 3.94 2.30 3.61
C LEU A 115 4.70 1.17 2.90
N VAL A 116 4.49 -0.06 3.32
CA VAL A 116 5.01 -1.24 2.64
C VAL A 116 3.95 -1.82 1.72
N VAL A 117 4.28 -1.86 0.43
CA VAL A 117 3.44 -2.40 -0.66
C VAL A 117 3.96 -3.77 -1.12
N GLY A 118 5.27 -3.95 -1.08
CA GLY A 118 5.94 -5.19 -1.51
C GLY A 118 5.56 -6.40 -0.66
N ASN A 119 5.14 -7.49 -1.32
CA ASN A 119 4.66 -8.70 -0.65
C ASN A 119 5.79 -9.64 -0.19
N PRO A 120 5.59 -10.34 0.94
CA PRO A 120 4.45 -10.30 1.88
C PRO A 120 4.44 -9.02 2.74
N ALA A 121 3.46 -8.15 2.50
CA ALA A 121 3.47 -6.76 2.98
C ALA A 121 3.57 -6.63 4.51
N ASN A 122 2.76 -7.40 5.28
CA ASN A 122 2.80 -7.34 6.74
C ASN A 122 4.15 -7.81 7.30
N THR A 123 4.71 -8.91 6.78
CA THR A 123 6.02 -9.42 7.18
C THR A 123 7.13 -8.44 6.84
N ASN A 124 7.12 -7.90 5.63
CA ASN A 124 8.13 -6.95 5.18
C ASN A 124 8.07 -5.64 5.97
N SER A 125 6.87 -5.17 6.32
CA SER A 125 6.68 -4.01 7.18
C SER A 125 7.24 -4.24 8.60
N LEU A 126 6.99 -5.42 9.17
CA LEU A 126 7.56 -5.80 10.47
C LEU A 126 9.09 -5.85 10.43
N ILE A 127 9.67 -6.41 9.37
CA ILE A 127 11.12 -6.48 9.20
C ILE A 127 11.72 -5.07 9.10
N ALA A 128 11.16 -4.20 8.26
CA ALA A 128 11.63 -2.82 8.13
C ALA A 128 11.53 -2.08 9.46
N GLN A 129 10.40 -2.20 10.17
CA GLN A 129 10.17 -1.58 11.47
C GLN A 129 11.19 -2.04 12.52
N ARG A 130 11.46 -3.35 12.61
CA ARG A 130 12.43 -3.91 13.58
C ARG A 130 13.88 -3.46 13.30
N ASN A 131 14.19 -3.04 12.10
CA ASN A 131 15.49 -2.49 11.71
C ASN A 131 15.55 -0.95 11.75
N ALA A 132 14.49 -0.29 12.26
CA ALA A 132 14.41 1.16 12.43
C ALA A 132 14.05 1.53 13.88
N PRO A 133 14.89 1.24 14.87
CA PRO A 133 14.56 1.37 16.28
C PRO A 133 14.32 2.79 16.78
N ASP A 134 14.85 3.81 16.08
CA ASP A 134 14.69 5.22 16.43
C ASP A 134 13.44 5.88 15.81
N ILE A 135 12.72 5.14 14.95
CA ILE A 135 11.46 5.58 14.36
C ILE A 135 10.32 4.92 15.16
N ASN A 136 9.30 5.72 15.53
CA ASN A 136 8.14 5.17 16.22
C ASN A 136 7.53 4.01 15.40
N PRO A 137 7.32 2.81 15.96
CA PRO A 137 6.82 1.64 15.23
C PRO A 137 5.43 1.89 14.59
N ARG A 138 4.62 2.79 15.13
CA ARG A 138 3.33 3.21 14.54
C ARG A 138 3.48 3.99 13.23
N GLN A 139 4.69 4.36 12.84
CA GLN A 139 5.00 4.98 11.55
C GLN A 139 5.16 3.97 10.41
N PHE A 140 5.06 2.67 10.70
CA PHE A 140 5.13 1.60 9.70
C PHE A 140 3.76 0.98 9.48
N THR A 141 3.33 0.92 8.21
CA THR A 141 2.08 0.29 7.80
C THR A 141 2.28 -0.66 6.63
N ALA A 142 1.39 -1.64 6.50
CA ALA A 142 1.32 -2.54 5.35
C ALA A 142 0.05 -2.25 4.53
N MET A 143 0.12 -2.39 3.22
CA MET A 143 -1.00 -2.05 2.35
C MET A 143 -2.07 -3.15 2.30
N THR A 144 -3.21 -2.90 2.92
CA THR A 144 -4.47 -3.64 2.73
C THR A 144 -5.53 -2.80 2.01
N ARG A 145 -5.18 -1.57 1.62
CA ARG A 145 -6.09 -0.63 0.95
C ARG A 145 -6.62 -1.13 -0.40
N LEU A 146 -5.85 -1.97 -1.11
CA LEU A 146 -6.34 -2.57 -2.35
C LEU A 146 -7.50 -3.53 -2.09
N ASP A 147 -7.41 -4.33 -1.04
CA ASP A 147 -8.46 -5.26 -0.63
C ASP A 147 -9.69 -4.49 -0.13
N HIS A 148 -9.47 -3.42 0.64
CA HIS A 148 -10.50 -2.49 1.07
C HIS A 148 -11.25 -1.88 -0.12
N ASN A 149 -10.55 -1.37 -1.14
CA ASN A 149 -11.16 -0.81 -2.35
C ASN A 149 -11.96 -1.85 -3.15
N ARG A 150 -11.46 -3.11 -3.20
CA ARG A 150 -12.20 -4.22 -3.81
C ARG A 150 -13.50 -4.49 -3.10
N ALA A 151 -13.47 -4.53 -1.76
CA ALA A 151 -14.65 -4.74 -0.94
C ALA A 151 -15.68 -3.61 -1.11
N LEU A 152 -15.25 -2.34 -1.06
CA LEU A 152 -16.11 -1.18 -1.34
C LEU A 152 -16.84 -1.32 -2.68
N THR A 153 -16.10 -1.67 -3.74
CA THR A 153 -16.67 -1.81 -5.09
C THR A 153 -17.68 -2.95 -5.16
N GLN A 154 -17.44 -4.10 -4.49
CA GLN A 154 -18.38 -5.21 -4.49
C GLN A 154 -19.70 -4.83 -3.77
N ILE A 155 -19.62 -4.13 -2.64
CA ILE A 155 -20.81 -3.65 -1.94
C ILE A 155 -21.57 -2.62 -2.78
N ALA A 156 -20.90 -1.62 -3.33
CA ALA A 156 -21.53 -0.62 -4.18
C ALA A 156 -22.26 -1.25 -5.37
N ASN A 157 -21.60 -2.21 -6.05
CA ASN A 157 -22.22 -2.92 -7.18
C ASN A 157 -23.45 -3.76 -6.75
N LYS A 158 -23.36 -4.47 -5.62
CA LYS A 158 -24.47 -5.33 -5.11
C LYS A 158 -25.69 -4.48 -4.73
N THR A 159 -25.45 -3.32 -4.14
CA THR A 159 -26.51 -2.42 -3.66
C THR A 159 -26.98 -1.40 -4.70
N GLY A 160 -26.34 -1.35 -5.88
CA GLY A 160 -26.68 -0.40 -6.94
C GLY A 160 -26.33 1.06 -6.60
N THR A 161 -25.34 1.26 -5.73
CA THR A 161 -24.88 2.59 -5.27
C THR A 161 -23.49 2.92 -5.80
N THR A 162 -22.90 4.02 -5.33
CA THR A 162 -21.50 4.39 -5.64
C THR A 162 -20.58 4.07 -4.46
N ILE A 163 -19.28 4.01 -4.70
CA ILE A 163 -18.29 3.79 -3.63
C ILE A 163 -18.30 4.92 -2.58
N ASN A 164 -18.78 6.11 -2.92
CA ASN A 164 -18.88 7.23 -1.99
C ASN A 164 -20.02 7.07 -0.99
N ASP A 165 -20.97 6.19 -1.28
CA ASP A 165 -22.10 5.87 -0.41
C ASP A 165 -21.76 4.79 0.61
N VAL A 166 -20.59 4.11 0.47
CA VAL A 166 -20.16 2.99 1.31
C VAL A 166 -19.08 3.45 2.29
N THR A 167 -19.37 3.32 3.58
CA THR A 167 -18.49 3.74 4.68
C THR A 167 -18.26 2.60 5.68
N HIS A 168 -17.30 2.74 6.59
CA HIS A 168 -17.03 1.81 7.69
C HIS A 168 -16.66 0.39 7.22
N MET A 169 -16.07 0.27 6.02
CA MET A 169 -15.59 -1.02 5.51
C MET A 169 -14.35 -1.45 6.30
N THR A 170 -14.25 -2.73 6.63
CA THR A 170 -13.11 -3.29 7.35
C THR A 170 -12.56 -4.54 6.66
N ILE A 171 -11.25 -4.61 6.54
CA ILE A 171 -10.51 -5.82 6.16
C ILE A 171 -9.70 -6.27 7.37
N TRP A 172 -9.93 -7.47 7.86
CA TRP A 172 -9.16 -8.09 8.93
C TRP A 172 -8.07 -9.01 8.41
N GLY A 173 -6.96 -9.07 9.10
CA GLY A 173 -5.86 -9.98 8.83
C GLY A 173 -4.86 -9.47 7.80
N ASN A 174 -3.90 -10.32 7.46
CA ASN A 174 -2.82 -10.00 6.54
C ASN A 174 -3.32 -9.85 5.09
N HIS A 175 -2.62 -9.08 4.28
CA HIS A 175 -2.82 -9.06 2.83
C HIS A 175 -2.49 -10.43 2.21
N SER A 176 -3.47 -11.33 2.26
CA SER A 176 -3.39 -12.71 1.75
C SER A 176 -4.78 -13.25 1.42
N ALA A 177 -4.86 -14.45 0.85
CA ALA A 177 -6.13 -15.12 0.58
C ALA A 177 -6.91 -15.54 1.86
N THR A 178 -6.35 -15.33 3.05
CA THR A 178 -7.00 -15.57 4.34
C THR A 178 -7.53 -14.31 5.02
N GLN A 179 -7.42 -13.16 4.37
CA GLN A 179 -8.03 -11.92 4.83
C GLN A 179 -9.55 -12.07 4.95
N TYR A 180 -10.14 -11.34 5.89
CA TYR A 180 -11.59 -11.36 6.09
C TYR A 180 -12.18 -9.97 5.83
N PRO A 181 -12.87 -9.78 4.69
CA PRO A 181 -13.62 -8.55 4.43
C PRO A 181 -14.92 -8.58 5.26
N ASP A 182 -15.01 -7.67 6.21
CA ASP A 182 -16.07 -7.61 7.21
C ASP A 182 -17.03 -6.45 6.92
N ILE A 183 -18.32 -6.76 6.72
CA ILE A 183 -19.35 -5.76 6.44
C ILE A 183 -20.27 -5.46 7.64
N HIS A 184 -20.04 -6.06 8.80
CA HIS A 184 -20.92 -5.90 9.95
C HIS A 184 -21.04 -4.46 10.46
N GLN A 185 -20.00 -3.64 10.27
CA GLN A 185 -20.01 -2.21 10.56
C GLN A 185 -20.20 -1.34 9.32
N THR A 186 -20.14 -1.96 8.13
CA THR A 186 -20.25 -1.23 6.86
C THR A 186 -21.65 -0.63 6.71
N LYS A 187 -21.69 0.59 6.21
CA LYS A 187 -22.94 1.32 5.93
C LYS A 187 -23.01 1.69 4.46
N VAL A 188 -24.21 1.66 3.92
CA VAL A 188 -24.55 2.16 2.58
C VAL A 188 -25.59 3.25 2.75
N ASN A 189 -25.28 4.49 2.38
CA ASN A 189 -26.14 5.65 2.65
C ASN A 189 -26.61 5.75 4.12
N GLY A 190 -25.71 5.39 5.06
CA GLY A 190 -25.97 5.41 6.50
C GLY A 190 -26.73 4.19 7.06
N SER A 191 -27.26 3.30 6.22
CA SER A 191 -27.94 2.06 6.63
C SER A 191 -26.95 0.87 6.69
N PRO A 192 -27.12 -0.10 7.62
CA PRO A 192 -26.24 -1.27 7.71
C PRO A 192 -26.20 -2.06 6.41
N ALA A 193 -25.03 -2.30 5.86
CA ALA A 193 -24.84 -3.03 4.61
C ALA A 193 -25.28 -4.51 4.75
N ILE A 194 -25.12 -5.10 5.94
CA ILE A 194 -25.49 -6.49 6.21
C ILE A 194 -27.00 -6.75 6.01
N ASP A 195 -27.83 -5.74 6.23
CA ASP A 195 -29.29 -5.83 6.06
C ASP A 195 -29.72 -5.67 4.58
N MET A 196 -28.78 -5.27 3.70
CA MET A 196 -29.04 -5.01 2.28
C MET A 196 -28.56 -6.13 1.36
N VAL A 197 -27.93 -7.15 1.90
CA VAL A 197 -27.38 -8.28 1.14
C VAL A 197 -27.79 -9.62 1.75
N ASP A 198 -27.86 -10.66 0.90
CA ASP A 198 -28.14 -12.00 1.37
C ASP A 198 -26.91 -12.60 2.07
N GLN A 199 -27.12 -13.37 3.14
CA GLN A 199 -26.04 -14.08 3.84
C GLN A 199 -25.27 -15.02 2.90
N ALA A 200 -25.99 -15.75 2.02
CA ALA A 200 -25.35 -16.62 1.03
C ALA A 200 -24.44 -15.82 0.07
N TRP A 201 -24.90 -14.69 -0.43
CA TRP A 201 -24.04 -13.82 -1.26
C TRP A 201 -22.82 -13.33 -0.49
N TYR A 202 -22.99 -12.92 0.77
CA TYR A 202 -21.88 -12.45 1.59
C TYR A 202 -20.80 -13.52 1.78
N GLU A 203 -21.19 -14.73 2.15
CA GLU A 203 -20.26 -15.81 2.47
C GLU A 203 -19.70 -16.51 1.22
N GLU A 204 -20.54 -16.77 0.21
CA GLU A 204 -20.19 -17.62 -0.93
C GLU A 204 -19.67 -16.83 -2.14
N GLU A 205 -19.98 -15.52 -2.24
CA GLU A 205 -19.53 -14.68 -3.35
C GLU A 205 -18.61 -13.55 -2.90
N PHE A 206 -19.08 -12.68 -2.00
CA PHE A 206 -18.35 -11.47 -1.64
C PHE A 206 -16.99 -11.78 -1.01
N ILE A 207 -16.93 -12.58 0.04
CA ILE A 207 -15.68 -12.92 0.73
C ILE A 207 -14.70 -13.59 -0.24
N PRO A 208 -15.04 -14.66 -0.97
CA PRO A 208 -14.12 -15.29 -1.92
C PRO A 208 -13.68 -14.37 -3.06
N VAL A 209 -14.56 -13.53 -3.59
CA VAL A 209 -14.23 -12.59 -4.66
C VAL A 209 -13.17 -11.58 -4.19
N VAL A 210 -13.32 -11.01 -3.00
CA VAL A 210 -12.33 -10.07 -2.45
C VAL A 210 -10.99 -10.78 -2.19
N GLN A 211 -11.03 -11.94 -1.54
CA GLN A 211 -9.84 -12.73 -1.21
C GLN A 211 -9.04 -13.17 -2.44
N GLN A 212 -9.72 -13.56 -3.52
CA GLN A 212 -9.12 -14.19 -4.69
C GLN A 212 -8.95 -13.24 -5.89
N ARG A 213 -9.33 -11.97 -5.76
CA ARG A 213 -9.28 -11.00 -6.86
C ARG A 213 -7.89 -10.88 -7.49
N GLY A 214 -6.84 -10.92 -6.68
CA GLY A 214 -5.46 -10.86 -7.17
C GLY A 214 -5.12 -12.02 -8.11
N ALA A 215 -5.49 -13.25 -7.74
CA ALA A 215 -5.29 -14.43 -8.59
C ALA A 215 -6.14 -14.37 -9.86
N ALA A 216 -7.39 -13.91 -9.78
CA ALA A 216 -8.26 -13.72 -10.93
C ALA A 216 -7.68 -12.71 -11.94
N ILE A 217 -7.10 -11.60 -11.47
CA ILE A 217 -6.44 -10.61 -12.32
C ILE A 217 -5.22 -11.22 -13.01
N ILE A 218 -4.37 -11.96 -12.29
CA ILE A 218 -3.20 -12.63 -12.87
C ILE A 218 -3.64 -13.62 -13.95
N LYS A 219 -4.69 -14.41 -13.69
CA LYS A 219 -5.23 -15.36 -14.66
C LYS A 219 -5.73 -14.68 -15.94
N ALA A 220 -6.42 -13.54 -15.79
CA ALA A 220 -7.01 -12.83 -16.93
C ALA A 220 -6.00 -11.96 -17.69
N ARG A 221 -5.07 -11.32 -16.99
CA ARG A 221 -4.18 -10.28 -17.53
C ARG A 221 -2.77 -10.82 -17.85
N GLY A 222 -2.39 -11.97 -17.31
CA GLY A 222 -1.02 -12.51 -17.39
C GLY A 222 0.00 -11.77 -16.50
N ALA A 223 -0.46 -10.80 -15.71
CA ALA A 223 0.38 -9.99 -14.81
C ALA A 223 -0.38 -9.59 -13.55
N SER A 224 0.33 -9.32 -12.48
CA SER A 224 -0.27 -8.83 -11.23
C SER A 224 -0.84 -7.42 -11.36
N SER A 225 -1.66 -7.01 -10.40
CA SER A 225 -2.22 -5.67 -10.31
C SER A 225 -1.09 -4.62 -10.26
N ALA A 226 -1.16 -3.62 -11.11
CA ALA A 226 -0.20 -2.50 -11.12
C ALA A 226 -0.91 -1.17 -10.87
N ALA A 227 -1.76 -0.71 -11.77
CA ALA A 227 -2.46 0.58 -11.63
C ALA A 227 -3.39 0.62 -10.40
N SER A 228 -4.12 -0.46 -10.12
CA SER A 228 -4.97 -0.53 -8.91
C SER A 228 -4.16 -0.60 -7.61
N ALA A 229 -2.98 -1.24 -7.62
CA ALA A 229 -2.07 -1.22 -6.48
C ALA A 229 -1.49 0.19 -6.26
N ALA A 230 -1.08 0.88 -7.31
CA ALA A 230 -0.64 2.27 -7.25
C ALA A 230 -1.75 3.19 -6.71
N ASN A 231 -2.99 3.04 -7.20
CA ASN A 231 -4.14 3.78 -6.70
C ASN A 231 -4.38 3.53 -5.21
N ALA A 232 -4.31 2.28 -4.77
CA ALA A 232 -4.47 1.92 -3.36
C ALA A 232 -3.38 2.51 -2.48
N ALA A 233 -2.11 2.52 -2.94
CA ALA A 233 -1.00 3.12 -2.21
C ALA A 233 -1.18 4.65 -2.05
N ILE A 234 -1.60 5.34 -3.10
CA ILE A 234 -1.94 6.78 -3.06
C ILE A 234 -3.08 7.02 -2.07
N ALA A 235 -4.17 6.26 -2.16
CA ALA A 235 -5.33 6.40 -1.30
C ALA A 235 -4.99 6.10 0.18
N HIS A 236 -4.15 5.10 0.45
CA HIS A 236 -3.64 4.78 1.78
C HIS A 236 -2.87 5.97 2.38
N MET A 237 -1.85 6.44 1.67
CA MET A 237 -1.02 7.55 2.15
C MET A 237 -1.82 8.85 2.26
N ARG A 238 -2.75 9.11 1.33
CA ARG A 238 -3.65 10.27 1.39
C ARG A 238 -4.51 10.24 2.65
N SER A 239 -5.14 9.10 2.96
CA SER A 239 -5.94 8.96 4.17
C SER A 239 -5.09 9.13 5.44
N TRP A 240 -3.85 8.66 5.43
CA TRP A 240 -2.94 8.81 6.56
C TRP A 240 -2.42 10.24 6.74
N ALA A 241 -2.14 10.93 5.64
CA ALA A 241 -1.61 12.30 5.67
C ALA A 241 -2.68 13.38 5.89
N LEU A 242 -3.86 13.22 5.28
CA LEU A 242 -4.91 14.23 5.25
C LEU A 242 -6.14 13.88 6.09
N GLY A 243 -6.22 12.65 6.60
CA GLY A 243 -7.36 12.13 7.33
C GLY A 243 -8.41 11.46 6.44
N THR A 244 -9.39 10.85 7.09
CA THR A 244 -10.61 10.30 6.49
C THR A 244 -11.78 11.26 6.72
N ALA A 245 -12.94 10.99 6.13
CA ALA A 245 -14.17 11.69 6.49
C ALA A 245 -14.47 11.49 7.99
N GLU A 246 -15.16 12.46 8.58
CA GLU A 246 -15.53 12.40 10.01
C GLU A 246 -16.34 11.13 10.32
N GLY A 247 -15.90 10.40 11.30
CA GLY A 247 -16.53 9.14 11.74
C GLY A 247 -16.27 7.94 10.83
N ASP A 248 -15.52 8.08 9.74
CA ASP A 248 -15.16 6.96 8.86
C ASP A 248 -13.71 6.53 9.06
N TRP A 249 -13.39 5.30 8.64
CA TRP A 249 -12.06 4.72 8.69
C TRP A 249 -11.69 3.95 7.43
N VAL A 250 -10.42 3.58 7.33
CA VAL A 250 -9.90 2.75 6.24
C VAL A 250 -9.00 1.65 6.80
N SER A 251 -8.95 0.51 6.12
CA SER A 251 -8.12 -0.61 6.54
C SER A 251 -6.65 -0.37 6.16
N MET A 252 -5.78 -0.58 7.14
CA MET A 252 -4.32 -0.54 7.02
C MET A 252 -3.74 -1.68 7.85
N GLY A 253 -2.66 -2.31 7.41
CA GLY A 253 -1.86 -3.15 8.30
C GLY A 253 -1.11 -2.25 9.27
N VAL A 254 -1.34 -2.37 10.57
CA VAL A 254 -0.85 -1.46 11.59
C VAL A 254 -0.07 -2.19 12.69
N TYR A 255 0.76 -1.45 13.43
CA TYR A 255 1.42 -1.95 14.63
C TYR A 255 0.39 -2.30 15.70
N SER A 256 0.45 -3.54 16.20
CA SER A 256 -0.43 -4.01 17.27
C SER A 256 -0.02 -3.45 18.63
N ASP A 257 -0.98 -2.92 19.34
CA ASP A 257 -0.87 -2.49 20.74
C ASP A 257 -1.48 -3.52 21.72
N GLY A 258 -1.73 -4.75 21.25
CA GLY A 258 -2.39 -5.81 22.01
C GLY A 258 -3.92 -5.84 21.86
N SER A 259 -4.51 -4.86 21.18
CA SER A 259 -5.95 -4.84 20.87
C SER A 259 -6.34 -6.08 20.06
N TYR A 260 -7.60 -6.48 20.18
CA TYR A 260 -8.18 -7.67 19.51
C TYR A 260 -7.48 -9.00 19.83
N GLY A 261 -6.67 -9.07 20.90
CA GLY A 261 -5.90 -10.26 21.26
C GLY A 261 -4.71 -10.56 20.33
N ILE A 262 -4.34 -9.61 19.47
CA ILE A 262 -3.16 -9.72 18.62
C ILE A 262 -1.92 -9.34 19.42
N THR A 263 -0.89 -10.21 19.40
CA THR A 263 0.37 -9.97 20.11
C THR A 263 0.93 -8.59 19.79
N GLU A 264 1.26 -7.83 20.84
CA GLU A 264 1.84 -6.50 20.71
C GLU A 264 3.12 -6.53 19.88
N GLY A 265 3.31 -5.54 19.04
CA GLY A 265 4.51 -5.38 18.21
C GLY A 265 4.49 -6.13 16.89
N LEU A 266 3.40 -6.82 16.56
CA LEU A 266 3.18 -7.35 15.21
C LEU A 266 2.55 -6.28 14.29
N ILE A 267 2.64 -6.52 12.98
CA ILE A 267 1.90 -5.74 11.97
C ILE A 267 0.72 -6.59 11.49
N TYR A 268 -0.50 -6.18 11.73
CA TYR A 268 -1.72 -6.95 11.44
C TYR A 268 -2.78 -6.13 10.70
#